data_c41870108bf01e962eae94e502f662bf
#
_entry.id   c41870108bf01e962eae94e502f662bf
#
_cell.length_a   1.000
_cell.length_b   1.000
_cell.length_c   1.000
_cell.angle_alpha   90.00
_cell.angle_beta   90.00
_cell.angle_gamma   90.00
#
_symmetry.space_group_name_H-M   'P 1'
#
loop_
_entity.id
_entity.type
_entity.pdbx_description
1 polymer ?
#
loop_
_entity_poly.entity_id
_entity_poly.type
_entity_poly.pdbx_seq_one_letter_code
_entity_poly.pdbx_strand_id
1 'polypeptide(L)'
;VFTVGLAAALAGCAPSPDAPATGPSTTTAFEHIHGLGADLSTGATYAGTHQGVWQIPTGLLPDTYLAGAPDAGLTQPTPSDGPAFDSMGFTVAAPGLLLASGHPGSDESTLSAPNLGLISSTDAAATWSNVSLAGETDFHDLDAVALPSGALRVYGYDAADGTISISDDDGATWATGAAVALRDLAADQANPDQLFATTESGLVASDDAGRTFGPVSGAPMLYLIDVLDAAAGGGVVGIDQGGVVWRQEAGSGTWSRGGQTEGNPEAFGFVGGSVPWLLAADQRGVVASDDFGLTWTVLVAAQN
;
A
#
# COMPACT_ATOMS: atom_id res chain seq x y z
N VAL A 1 -70.82 -8.03 57.84
CA VAL A 1 -70.25 -7.28 56.66
C VAL A 1 -68.80 -7.08 57.02
N PHE A 2 -67.89 -7.86 56.37
CA PHE A 2 -66.47 -7.77 56.56
C PHE A 2 -65.86 -6.97 55.36
N THR A 3 -65.23 -5.88 55.66
CA THR A 3 -64.41 -5.10 54.64
C THR A 3 -62.96 -5.55 54.72
N VAL A 4 -62.49 -6.10 53.65
CA VAL A 4 -61.08 -6.46 53.50
C VAL A 4 -60.34 -5.25 52.84
N GLY A 5 -59.36 -4.70 53.59
CA GLY A 5 -58.50 -3.62 53.06
C GLY A 5 -57.36 -4.20 52.27
N LEU A 6 -57.20 -3.73 51.04
CA LEU A 6 -56.08 -4.11 50.17
C LEU A 6 -54.92 -3.11 50.37
N ALA A 7 -53.82 -3.59 50.91
CA ALA A 7 -52.58 -2.80 51.02
C ALA A 7 -51.78 -2.93 49.72
N ALA A 8 -51.58 -1.82 49.03
CA ALA A 8 -50.71 -1.76 47.87
C ALA A 8 -49.26 -1.52 48.32
N ALA A 9 -48.36 -2.48 48.04
CA ALA A 9 -46.92 -2.33 48.24
C ALA A 9 -46.31 -1.60 47.05
N LEU A 10 -45.79 -0.42 47.31
CA LEU A 10 -44.94 0.31 46.34
C LEU A 10 -43.55 -0.31 46.34
N ALA A 11 -43.22 -1.04 45.24
CA ALA A 11 -41.86 -1.50 44.98
C ALA A 11 -41.06 -0.32 44.41
N GLY A 12 -40.14 0.22 45.16
CA GLY A 12 -39.17 1.20 44.72
C GLY A 12 -38.16 0.56 43.79
N CYS A 13 -38.06 1.03 42.56
CA CYS A 13 -36.97 0.68 41.66
C CYS A 13 -35.68 1.36 42.18
N ALA A 14 -34.71 0.56 42.62
CA ALA A 14 -33.36 1.00 42.85
C ALA A 14 -32.69 1.21 41.48
N PRO A 15 -31.86 2.26 41.27
CA PRO A 15 -31.09 2.40 40.04
C PRO A 15 -30.04 1.30 39.96
N SER A 16 -29.97 0.63 38.82
CA SER A 16 -28.89 -0.30 38.51
C SER A 16 -27.55 0.43 38.49
N PRO A 17 -26.46 -0.18 38.94
CA PRO A 17 -25.14 0.41 38.84
C PRO A 17 -24.80 0.62 37.36
N ASP A 18 -24.31 1.81 37.05
CA ASP A 18 -23.84 2.22 35.73
C ASP A 18 -22.95 1.13 35.10
N ALA A 19 -23.33 0.67 33.93
CA ALA A 19 -22.45 -0.10 33.09
C ALA A 19 -21.22 0.80 32.78
N PRO A 20 -19.99 0.24 32.75
CA PRO A 20 -18.83 1.03 32.35
C PRO A 20 -19.08 1.64 30.99
N ALA A 21 -18.89 2.95 30.88
CA ALA A 21 -18.92 3.66 29.64
C ALA A 21 -17.90 2.97 28.72
N THR A 22 -18.38 2.30 27.69
CA THR A 22 -17.55 1.90 26.57
C THR A 22 -17.05 3.20 25.97
N GLY A 23 -15.76 3.49 26.13
CA GLY A 23 -15.08 4.56 25.41
C GLY A 23 -15.35 4.41 23.92
N PRO A 24 -15.16 5.47 23.12
CA PRO A 24 -15.37 5.39 21.70
C PRO A 24 -14.50 4.24 21.17
N SER A 25 -15.15 3.20 20.66
CA SER A 25 -14.49 2.16 19.89
C SER A 25 -13.97 2.88 18.63
N THR A 26 -12.69 3.20 18.60
CA THR A 26 -12.05 3.67 17.37
C THR A 26 -11.92 2.46 16.46
N THR A 27 -12.98 2.15 15.77
CA THR A 27 -12.99 1.18 14.69
C THR A 27 -12.32 1.83 13.49
N THR A 28 -11.06 1.55 13.30
CA THR A 28 -10.35 1.93 12.08
C THR A 28 -10.64 0.83 11.06
N ALA A 29 -11.64 1.04 10.22
CA ALA A 29 -11.89 0.17 9.09
C ALA A 29 -11.05 0.68 7.91
N PHE A 30 -10.03 -0.08 7.52
CA PHE A 30 -9.51 0.06 6.16
C PHE A 30 -10.52 -0.60 5.23
N GLU A 31 -11.17 0.17 4.37
CA GLU A 31 -12.16 -0.41 3.47
C GLU A 31 -11.51 -1.12 2.28
N HIS A 32 -10.36 -0.64 1.82
CA HIS A 32 -9.54 -1.25 0.77
C HIS A 32 -8.15 -0.64 0.86
N ILE A 33 -7.12 -1.46 0.72
CA ILE A 33 -5.73 -1.01 0.65
C ILE A 33 -5.23 -1.22 -0.76
N HIS A 34 -4.86 -0.11 -1.42
CA HIS A 34 -4.36 -0.11 -2.79
C HIS A 34 -2.84 -0.11 -2.88
N GLY A 35 -2.15 0.40 -1.86
CA GLY A 35 -0.69 0.43 -1.82
C GLY A 35 -0.15 0.40 -0.41
N LEU A 36 1.00 -0.22 -0.23
CA LEU A 36 1.78 -0.27 1.00
C LEU A 36 3.20 0.19 0.71
N GLY A 37 3.77 1.00 1.59
CA GLY A 37 5.13 1.44 1.44
C GLY A 37 5.75 1.91 2.75
N ALA A 38 7.08 1.94 2.81
CA ALA A 38 7.82 2.37 3.97
C ALA A 38 8.89 3.39 3.60
N ASP A 39 8.94 4.49 4.32
CA ASP A 39 9.99 5.49 4.17
C ASP A 39 11.18 5.12 5.05
N LEU A 40 12.23 4.62 4.42
CA LEU A 40 13.46 4.21 5.11
C LEU A 40 14.16 5.36 5.85
N SER A 41 13.89 6.61 5.51
CA SER A 41 14.54 7.77 6.14
C SER A 41 13.85 8.22 7.42
N THR A 42 12.53 8.00 7.53
CA THR A 42 11.71 8.43 8.67
C THR A 42 11.24 7.28 9.55
N GLY A 43 11.30 6.04 9.08
CA GLY A 43 10.76 4.87 9.75
C GLY A 43 9.24 4.75 9.63
N ALA A 44 8.58 5.64 8.90
CA ALA A 44 7.14 5.62 8.74
C ALA A 44 6.72 4.60 7.68
N THR A 45 5.70 3.82 8.01
CA THR A 45 5.04 2.87 7.10
C THR A 45 3.64 3.37 6.79
N TYR A 46 3.23 3.28 5.53
CA TYR A 46 1.99 3.86 5.04
C TYR A 46 1.13 2.84 4.31
N ALA A 47 -0.18 3.09 4.35
CA ALA A 47 -1.18 2.43 3.51
C ALA A 47 -2.00 3.49 2.77
N GLY A 48 -2.06 3.40 1.45
CA GLY A 48 -3.01 4.14 0.61
C GLY A 48 -4.34 3.40 0.58
N THR A 49 -5.44 4.10 0.90
CA THR A 49 -6.77 3.51 1.07
C THR A 49 -7.85 4.36 0.41
N HIS A 50 -9.09 3.87 0.33
CA HIS A 50 -10.26 4.67 -0.07
C HIS A 50 -10.52 5.91 0.82
N GLN A 51 -9.89 5.99 1.98
CA GLN A 51 -10.07 7.08 2.95
C GLN A 51 -8.80 7.89 3.17
N GLY A 52 -7.94 7.96 2.18
CA GLY A 52 -6.66 8.65 2.22
C GLY A 52 -5.52 7.75 2.66
N VAL A 53 -4.44 8.38 3.08
CA VAL A 53 -3.22 7.69 3.49
C VAL A 53 -3.17 7.54 5.01
N TRP A 54 -2.85 6.34 5.47
CA TRP A 54 -2.73 6.00 6.88
C TRP A 54 -1.29 5.63 7.22
N GLN A 55 -0.86 6.03 8.42
CA GLN A 55 0.37 5.55 9.01
C GLN A 55 0.11 4.24 9.79
N ILE A 56 0.96 3.26 9.56
CA ILE A 56 0.84 1.92 10.13
C ILE A 56 1.81 1.79 11.32
N PRO A 57 1.36 1.31 12.49
CA PRO A 57 2.23 1.09 13.63
C PRO A 57 3.20 -0.07 13.36
N THR A 58 4.48 0.14 13.64
CA THR A 58 5.54 -0.86 13.43
C THR A 58 6.24 -1.27 14.72
N GLY A 59 5.80 -0.73 15.87
CA GLY A 59 6.42 -0.99 17.17
C GLY A 59 6.37 -2.44 17.67
N LEU A 60 5.65 -3.33 16.97
CA LEU A 60 5.67 -4.79 17.22
C LEU A 60 6.80 -5.50 16.47
N LEU A 61 7.42 -4.84 15.49
CA LEU A 61 8.50 -5.39 14.70
C LEU A 61 9.85 -5.20 15.41
N PRO A 62 10.81 -6.10 15.19
CA PRO A 62 12.15 -5.95 15.76
C PRO A 62 12.89 -4.76 15.13
N ASP A 63 13.95 -4.29 15.80
CA ASP A 63 14.81 -3.19 15.36
C ASP A 63 15.48 -3.42 13.98
N THR A 64 15.34 -4.62 13.42
CA THR A 64 15.78 -4.93 12.04
C THR A 64 14.82 -4.38 10.98
N TYR A 65 13.59 -4.07 11.36
CA TYR A 65 12.69 -3.34 10.48
C TYR A 65 13.12 -1.88 10.43
N LEU A 66 13.39 -1.39 9.22
CA LEU A 66 13.86 -0.01 9.01
C LEU A 66 15.08 0.36 9.89
N ALA A 67 16.07 -0.55 9.98
CA ALA A 67 17.24 -0.37 10.84
C ALA A 67 17.92 1.00 10.64
N GLY A 68 18.04 1.77 11.73
CA GLY A 68 18.62 3.11 11.73
C GLY A 68 17.64 4.25 11.46
N ALA A 69 16.40 3.96 11.13
CA ALA A 69 15.34 4.97 11.06
C ALA A 69 14.64 5.15 12.42
N PRO A 70 14.18 6.35 12.77
CA PRO A 70 13.42 6.55 13.99
C PRO A 70 12.05 5.88 13.86
N ASP A 71 11.63 5.15 14.90
CA ASP A 71 10.26 4.66 15.03
C ASP A 71 9.29 5.86 15.13
N ALA A 72 8.20 5.84 14.40
CA ALA A 72 7.14 6.84 14.49
C ALA A 72 6.42 6.81 15.86
N GLY A 73 6.66 5.80 16.69
CA GLY A 73 6.07 5.66 18.04
C GLY A 73 4.57 5.42 18.03
N LEU A 74 4.00 5.04 16.90
CA LEU A 74 2.57 4.76 16.78
C LEU A 74 2.23 3.44 17.45
N THR A 75 1.13 3.44 18.19
CA THR A 75 0.58 2.22 18.84
C THR A 75 -0.69 1.70 18.17
N GLN A 76 -1.24 2.46 17.22
CA GLN A 76 -2.42 2.13 16.43
C GLN A 76 -2.33 2.80 15.06
N PRO A 77 -3.01 2.28 14.04
CA PRO A 77 -3.08 2.93 12.74
C PRO A 77 -3.70 4.32 12.89
N THR A 78 -3.09 5.30 12.26
CA THR A 78 -3.47 6.71 12.40
C THR A 78 -3.66 7.30 11.01
N PRO A 79 -4.83 7.93 10.71
CA PRO A 79 -4.96 8.68 9.48
C PRO A 79 -3.92 9.78 9.46
N SER A 80 -3.31 10.01 8.32
CA SER A 80 -2.48 11.21 8.15
C SER A 80 -3.34 12.47 8.34
N ASP A 81 -2.73 13.58 8.79
CA ASP A 81 -3.45 14.84 8.99
C ASP A 81 -3.97 15.48 7.69
N GLY A 82 -3.68 14.86 6.54
CA GLY A 82 -4.07 15.31 5.21
C GLY A 82 -5.55 15.06 4.86
N PRO A 83 -5.95 15.53 3.67
CA PRO A 83 -7.32 15.33 3.18
C PRO A 83 -7.62 13.85 2.98
N ALA A 84 -8.87 13.48 3.24
CA ALA A 84 -9.38 12.18 2.86
C ALA A 84 -9.66 12.18 1.36
N PHE A 85 -9.07 11.24 0.63
CA PHE A 85 -9.31 10.99 -0.78
C PHE A 85 -9.25 9.49 -1.06
N ASP A 86 -9.80 9.06 -2.17
CA ASP A 86 -9.72 7.68 -2.62
C ASP A 86 -8.37 7.48 -3.32
N SER A 87 -7.43 6.84 -2.62
CA SER A 87 -6.08 6.59 -3.13
C SER A 87 -6.06 5.30 -3.93
N MET A 88 -6.19 5.39 -5.25
CA MET A 88 -6.16 4.23 -6.16
C MET A 88 -4.72 3.78 -6.46
N GLY A 89 -3.80 4.72 -6.63
CA GLY A 89 -2.36 4.48 -6.72
C GLY A 89 -1.61 5.17 -5.60
N PHE A 90 -0.62 4.49 -5.00
CA PHE A 90 0.19 5.02 -3.90
C PHE A 90 1.58 4.40 -3.89
N THR A 91 2.62 5.23 -3.73
CA THR A 91 3.99 4.76 -3.51
C THR A 91 4.79 5.72 -2.63
N VAL A 92 5.79 5.18 -1.92
CA VAL A 92 6.87 5.95 -1.30
C VAL A 92 7.99 6.09 -2.31
N ALA A 93 7.96 7.18 -3.08
CA ALA A 93 8.79 7.38 -4.27
C ALA A 93 10.26 7.68 -3.96
N ALA A 94 10.53 8.31 -2.81
CA ALA A 94 11.86 8.64 -2.33
C ALA A 94 11.81 8.96 -0.84
N PRO A 95 12.95 9.07 -0.14
CA PRO A 95 13.00 9.53 1.24
C PRO A 95 12.21 10.81 1.47
N GLY A 96 11.14 10.72 2.29
CA GLY A 96 10.25 11.84 2.59
C GLY A 96 9.32 12.27 1.47
N LEU A 97 9.24 11.54 0.34
CA LEU A 97 8.37 11.85 -0.79
C LEU A 97 7.36 10.73 -1.02
N LEU A 98 6.09 11.07 -0.90
CA LEU A 98 4.96 10.21 -1.22
C LEU A 98 4.33 10.68 -2.53
N LEU A 99 3.93 9.75 -3.38
CA LEU A 99 3.12 9.98 -4.57
C LEU A 99 1.81 9.23 -4.46
N ALA A 100 0.74 9.84 -4.95
CA ALA A 100 -0.57 9.22 -5.01
C ALA A 100 -1.38 9.69 -6.22
N SER A 101 -2.42 8.93 -6.53
CA SER A 101 -3.44 9.24 -7.55
C SER A 101 -4.77 8.64 -7.10
N GLY A 102 -5.86 9.02 -7.78
CA GLY A 102 -7.21 8.53 -7.48
C GLY A 102 -8.26 9.62 -7.60
N HIS A 103 -9.20 9.64 -6.66
CA HIS A 103 -10.34 10.57 -6.67
C HIS A 103 -10.39 11.44 -5.42
N PRO A 104 -10.75 12.73 -5.53
CA PRO A 104 -10.92 13.59 -4.36
C PRO A 104 -12.07 13.08 -3.48
N GLY A 105 -11.93 13.23 -2.16
CA GLY A 105 -13.01 12.97 -1.22
C GLY A 105 -14.19 13.96 -1.43
N SER A 106 -15.38 13.56 -1.00
CA SER A 106 -16.61 14.35 -1.19
C SER A 106 -16.55 15.76 -0.59
N ASP A 107 -15.77 15.94 0.44
CA ASP A 107 -15.65 17.20 1.18
C ASP A 107 -14.31 17.92 0.91
N GLU A 108 -13.48 17.37 0.00
CA GLU A 108 -12.18 17.94 -0.33
C GLU A 108 -12.30 18.93 -1.50
N SER A 109 -11.99 20.19 -1.24
CA SER A 109 -12.08 21.26 -2.23
C SER A 109 -10.73 21.73 -2.76
N THR A 110 -9.60 21.25 -2.20
CA THR A 110 -8.26 21.68 -2.59
C THR A 110 -7.67 20.80 -3.68
N LEU A 111 -8.17 19.57 -3.82
CA LEU A 111 -7.75 18.61 -4.83
C LEU A 111 -8.67 18.63 -6.05
N SER A 112 -8.12 18.33 -7.22
CA SER A 112 -8.84 18.42 -8.49
C SER A 112 -9.82 17.25 -8.69
N ALA A 113 -10.99 17.56 -9.24
CA ALA A 113 -12.02 16.59 -9.61
C ALA A 113 -12.16 16.54 -11.15
N PRO A 114 -12.61 15.41 -11.75
CA PRO A 114 -13.00 14.16 -11.08
C PRO A 114 -11.80 13.32 -10.61
N ASN A 115 -10.63 13.49 -11.19
CA ASN A 115 -9.42 12.70 -10.94
C ASN A 115 -8.34 13.58 -10.33
N LEU A 116 -7.53 13.02 -9.44
CA LEU A 116 -6.43 13.74 -8.80
C LEU A 116 -5.28 14.04 -9.76
N GLY A 117 -5.11 13.25 -10.82
CA GLY A 117 -3.87 13.20 -11.56
C GLY A 117 -2.75 12.63 -10.67
N LEU A 118 -1.54 13.12 -10.81
CA LEU A 118 -0.47 12.85 -9.88
C LEU A 118 -0.44 13.93 -8.79
N ILE A 119 -0.48 13.51 -7.53
CA ILE A 119 -0.30 14.36 -6.35
C ILE A 119 0.91 13.90 -5.54
N SER A 120 1.53 14.81 -4.80
CA SER A 120 2.69 14.51 -3.96
C SER A 120 2.55 15.11 -2.57
N SER A 121 3.19 14.46 -1.59
CA SER A 121 3.38 14.96 -0.23
C SER A 121 4.84 14.83 0.18
N THR A 122 5.36 15.86 0.87
CA THR A 122 6.71 15.87 1.44
C THR A 122 6.70 16.08 2.96
N ASP A 123 5.54 15.95 3.59
CA ASP A 123 5.32 16.18 5.01
C ASP A 123 4.52 15.03 5.67
N ALA A 124 4.87 13.79 5.29
CA ALA A 124 4.27 12.57 5.83
C ALA A 124 2.75 12.47 5.59
N ALA A 125 2.30 12.86 4.40
CA ALA A 125 0.92 12.90 3.96
C ALA A 125 0.03 13.93 4.70
N ALA A 126 0.61 14.89 5.43
CA ALA A 126 -0.14 15.94 6.09
C ALA A 126 -0.74 16.95 5.09
N THR A 127 -0.02 17.24 4.01
CA THR A 127 -0.56 18.03 2.90
C THR A 127 -0.22 17.40 1.56
N TRP A 128 -1.08 17.64 0.56
CA TRP A 128 -0.92 17.13 -0.79
C TRP A 128 -0.99 18.28 -1.79
N SER A 129 -0.16 18.19 -2.83
CA SER A 129 -0.09 19.17 -3.91
C SER A 129 -0.21 18.49 -5.26
N ASN A 130 -0.94 19.10 -6.19
CA ASN A 130 -0.98 18.64 -7.58
C ASN A 130 0.41 18.76 -8.20
N VAL A 131 0.88 17.68 -8.84
CA VAL A 131 2.08 17.66 -9.66
C VAL A 131 1.70 17.87 -11.12
N SER A 132 0.80 17.02 -11.66
CA SER A 132 0.36 17.06 -13.06
C SER A 132 -0.96 16.30 -13.28
N LEU A 133 -1.54 16.40 -14.47
CA LEU A 133 -2.71 15.68 -14.96
C LEU A 133 -3.96 15.86 -14.07
N ALA A 134 -4.01 16.94 -13.31
CA ALA A 134 -5.10 17.25 -12.39
C ALA A 134 -6.45 17.36 -13.13
N GLY A 135 -7.43 16.58 -12.70
CA GLY A 135 -8.75 16.48 -13.34
C GLY A 135 -8.79 15.54 -14.56
N GLU A 136 -7.66 15.01 -15.00
CA GLU A 136 -7.56 14.21 -16.23
C GLU A 136 -7.38 12.73 -15.97
N THR A 137 -6.36 12.33 -15.21
CA THR A 137 -5.92 10.94 -15.06
C THR A 137 -6.15 10.41 -13.66
N ASP A 138 -6.48 9.12 -13.59
CA ASP A 138 -6.56 8.31 -12.39
C ASP A 138 -5.62 7.12 -12.55
N PHE A 139 -4.44 7.19 -11.92
CA PHE A 139 -3.51 6.09 -11.90
C PHE A 139 -3.91 5.07 -10.83
N HIS A 140 -4.18 3.84 -11.26
CA HIS A 140 -4.53 2.72 -10.39
C HIS A 140 -3.31 1.98 -9.84
N ASP A 141 -2.13 2.28 -10.36
CA ASP A 141 -0.86 1.80 -9.85
C ASP A 141 0.24 2.81 -10.13
N LEU A 142 1.17 2.97 -9.21
CA LEU A 142 2.26 3.94 -9.24
C LEU A 142 3.53 3.31 -8.69
N ASP A 143 4.64 3.51 -9.40
CA ASP A 143 5.97 3.27 -8.86
C ASP A 143 6.96 4.31 -9.35
N ALA A 144 8.08 4.47 -8.64
CA ALA A 144 9.09 5.47 -8.96
C ALA A 144 10.50 4.94 -8.72
N VAL A 145 11.43 5.36 -9.57
CA VAL A 145 12.83 4.97 -9.49
C VAL A 145 13.74 6.15 -9.76
N ALA A 146 14.85 6.25 -9.03
CA ALA A 146 15.82 7.32 -9.22
C ALA A 146 16.59 7.18 -10.53
N LEU A 147 16.66 8.28 -11.29
CA LEU A 147 17.47 8.37 -12.51
C LEU A 147 18.89 8.87 -12.21
N PRO A 148 19.89 8.52 -13.04
CA PRO A 148 21.24 9.07 -12.91
C PRO A 148 21.32 10.60 -13.00
N SER A 149 20.29 11.26 -13.55
CA SER A 149 20.15 12.71 -13.59
C SER A 149 19.88 13.34 -12.22
N GLY A 150 19.40 12.55 -11.26
CA GLY A 150 18.92 13.00 -9.96
C GLY A 150 17.39 13.24 -9.93
N ALA A 151 16.69 13.19 -11.07
CA ALA A 151 15.24 13.18 -11.11
C ALA A 151 14.69 11.78 -10.84
N LEU A 152 13.40 11.67 -10.55
CA LEU A 152 12.68 10.41 -10.51
C LEU A 152 12.06 10.09 -11.86
N ARG A 153 12.17 8.85 -12.29
CA ARG A 153 11.23 8.29 -13.24
C ARG A 153 10.02 7.81 -12.47
N VAL A 154 8.84 8.24 -12.90
CA VAL A 154 7.56 7.80 -12.33
C VAL A 154 6.83 7.00 -13.41
N TYR A 155 6.35 5.84 -13.00
CA TYR A 155 5.46 5.00 -13.78
C TYR A 155 4.06 5.09 -13.21
N GLY A 156 3.08 5.30 -14.07
CA GLY A 156 1.66 5.29 -13.68
C GLY A 156 0.87 4.39 -14.63
N TYR A 157 0.02 3.56 -14.08
CA TYR A 157 -0.93 2.78 -14.87
C TYR A 157 -2.28 3.47 -14.93
N ASP A 158 -2.64 3.96 -16.11
CA ASP A 158 -3.97 4.50 -16.37
C ASP A 158 -4.91 3.34 -16.72
N ALA A 159 -5.78 2.98 -15.79
CA ALA A 159 -6.70 1.87 -15.95
C ALA A 159 -7.82 2.16 -16.96
N ALA A 160 -8.15 3.44 -17.20
CA ALA A 160 -9.17 3.82 -18.16
C ALA A 160 -8.71 3.56 -19.61
N ASP A 161 -7.45 3.86 -19.90
CA ASP A 161 -6.85 3.65 -21.23
C ASP A 161 -6.11 2.31 -21.33
N GLY A 162 -5.80 1.65 -20.21
CA GLY A 162 -5.03 0.42 -20.16
C GLY A 162 -3.59 0.60 -20.59
N THR A 163 -2.99 1.77 -20.33
CA THR A 163 -1.65 2.15 -20.77
C THR A 163 -0.73 2.49 -19.59
N ILE A 164 0.58 2.27 -19.80
CA ILE A 164 1.63 2.80 -18.92
C ILE A 164 1.90 4.25 -19.31
N SER A 165 1.92 5.15 -18.36
CA SER A 165 2.43 6.51 -18.46
C SER A 165 3.81 6.59 -17.84
N ILE A 166 4.74 7.28 -18.50
CA ILE A 166 6.15 7.35 -18.12
C ILE A 166 6.56 8.81 -18.01
N SER A 167 7.06 9.21 -16.85
CA SER A 167 7.66 10.53 -16.62
C SER A 167 9.13 10.38 -16.25
N ASP A 168 10.02 11.20 -16.82
CA ASP A 168 11.44 11.26 -16.50
C ASP A 168 11.82 12.56 -15.76
N ASP A 169 10.82 13.31 -15.27
CA ASP A 169 10.95 14.63 -14.65
C ASP A 169 10.05 14.80 -13.41
N ASP A 170 10.13 13.83 -12.49
CA ASP A 170 9.43 13.86 -11.21
C ASP A 170 7.89 13.88 -11.34
N GLY A 171 7.36 13.37 -12.45
CA GLY A 171 5.92 13.37 -12.73
C GLY A 171 5.40 14.65 -13.39
N ALA A 172 6.27 15.58 -13.81
CA ALA A 172 5.82 16.85 -14.38
C ALA A 172 5.27 16.71 -15.80
N THR A 173 5.92 15.89 -16.65
CA THR A 173 5.47 15.60 -18.02
C THR A 173 5.48 14.10 -18.30
N TRP A 174 4.63 13.66 -19.23
CA TRP A 174 4.38 12.25 -19.46
C TRP A 174 4.48 11.85 -20.92
N ALA A 175 5.06 10.67 -21.12
CA ALA A 175 5.04 9.96 -22.39
C ALA A 175 4.21 8.69 -22.26
N THR A 176 3.46 8.34 -23.31
CA THR A 176 2.70 7.10 -23.35
C THR A 176 3.63 5.91 -23.61
N GLY A 177 3.57 4.91 -22.75
CA GLY A 177 4.24 3.61 -22.89
C GLY A 177 3.37 2.56 -23.55
N ALA A 178 3.56 1.29 -23.15
CA ALA A 178 2.83 0.17 -23.69
C ALA A 178 1.36 0.18 -23.26
N ALA A 179 0.49 -0.27 -24.16
CA ALA A 179 -0.85 -0.70 -23.80
C ALA A 179 -0.78 -2.14 -23.29
N VAL A 180 -1.06 -2.35 -22.00
CA VAL A 180 -1.01 -3.64 -21.33
C VAL A 180 -2.04 -3.69 -20.21
N ALA A 181 -2.91 -4.70 -20.21
CA ALA A 181 -3.83 -4.92 -19.10
C ALA A 181 -3.08 -5.58 -17.95
N LEU A 182 -2.71 -4.80 -16.95
CA LEU A 182 -1.97 -5.27 -15.79
C LEU A 182 -2.81 -5.21 -14.50
N ARG A 183 -2.36 -5.93 -13.49
CA ARG A 183 -2.89 -5.86 -12.13
C ARG A 183 -1.98 -5.07 -11.21
N ASP A 184 -0.66 -5.20 -11.41
CA ASP A 184 0.35 -4.64 -10.53
C ASP A 184 1.65 -4.42 -11.31
N LEU A 185 2.41 -3.38 -10.99
CA LEU A 185 3.69 -3.03 -11.61
C LEU A 185 4.77 -2.79 -10.55
N ALA A 186 6.01 -3.06 -10.92
CA ALA A 186 7.16 -2.79 -10.04
C ALA A 186 8.41 -2.44 -10.86
N ALA A 187 9.06 -1.34 -10.52
CA ALA A 187 10.29 -0.87 -11.14
C ALA A 187 11.54 -1.39 -10.42
N ASP A 188 12.57 -1.73 -11.18
CA ASP A 188 13.85 -2.12 -10.61
C ASP A 188 14.65 -0.87 -10.17
N GLN A 189 14.84 -0.71 -8.88
CA GLN A 189 15.59 0.42 -8.31
C GLN A 189 17.08 0.45 -8.75
N ALA A 190 17.63 -0.67 -9.19
CA ALA A 190 18.99 -0.76 -9.71
C ALA A 190 19.08 -0.51 -11.23
N ASN A 191 17.99 -0.67 -11.97
CA ASN A 191 17.90 -0.47 -13.40
C ASN A 191 16.61 0.27 -13.79
N PRO A 192 16.64 1.60 -13.89
CA PRO A 192 15.43 2.38 -14.16
C PRO A 192 14.69 2.04 -15.45
N ASP A 193 15.35 1.40 -16.42
CA ASP A 193 14.70 0.97 -17.65
C ASP A 193 13.97 -0.36 -17.54
N GLN A 194 14.14 -1.07 -16.41
CA GLN A 194 13.46 -2.34 -16.15
C GLN A 194 12.19 -2.15 -15.34
N LEU A 195 11.07 -2.62 -15.90
CA LEU A 195 9.76 -2.60 -15.29
C LEU A 195 9.11 -3.97 -15.41
N PHE A 196 8.56 -4.47 -14.33
CA PHE A 196 7.78 -5.71 -14.30
C PHE A 196 6.30 -5.40 -14.16
N ALA A 197 5.46 -6.27 -14.73
CA ALA A 197 4.01 -6.17 -14.55
C ALA A 197 3.37 -7.56 -14.50
N THR A 198 2.33 -7.68 -13.66
CA THR A 198 1.50 -8.89 -13.62
C THR A 198 0.31 -8.72 -14.54
N THR A 199 0.04 -9.75 -15.34
CA THR A 199 -1.07 -9.79 -16.30
C THR A 199 -1.86 -11.09 -16.15
N GLU A 200 -3.02 -11.17 -16.79
CA GLU A 200 -3.78 -12.43 -16.88
C GLU A 200 -2.98 -13.56 -17.57
N SER A 201 -1.99 -13.20 -18.38
CA SER A 201 -1.12 -14.16 -19.09
C SER A 201 0.14 -14.54 -18.30
N GLY A 202 0.37 -13.93 -17.14
CA GLY A 202 1.53 -14.11 -16.28
C GLY A 202 2.39 -12.87 -16.16
N LEU A 203 3.59 -13.04 -15.59
CA LEU A 203 4.56 -11.97 -15.40
C LEU A 203 5.18 -11.56 -16.74
N VAL A 204 5.22 -10.27 -16.99
CA VAL A 204 5.90 -9.66 -18.14
C VAL A 204 6.94 -8.66 -17.66
N ALA A 205 7.98 -8.42 -18.46
CA ALA A 205 9.02 -7.45 -18.17
C ALA A 205 9.28 -6.55 -19.38
N SER A 206 9.67 -5.33 -19.09
CA SER A 206 10.18 -4.33 -20.03
C SER A 206 11.63 -4.02 -19.69
N ASP A 207 12.48 -3.90 -20.70
CA ASP A 207 13.87 -3.43 -20.60
C ASP A 207 14.04 -2.04 -21.27
N ASP A 208 12.93 -1.39 -21.62
CA ASP A 208 12.90 -0.10 -22.34
C ASP A 208 11.99 0.94 -21.66
N ALA A 209 11.96 0.87 -20.32
CA ALA A 209 11.18 1.78 -19.48
C ALA A 209 9.67 1.73 -19.76
N GLY A 210 9.09 0.53 -19.86
CA GLY A 210 7.65 0.35 -20.02
C GLY A 210 7.10 0.61 -21.42
N ARG A 211 7.97 0.74 -22.45
CA ARG A 211 7.52 0.98 -23.83
C ARG A 211 7.12 -0.29 -24.54
N THR A 212 7.78 -1.40 -24.22
CA THR A 212 7.41 -2.75 -24.70
C THR A 212 7.57 -3.78 -23.60
N PHE A 213 6.77 -4.83 -23.62
CA PHE A 213 6.84 -5.91 -22.65
C PHE A 213 6.98 -7.27 -23.33
N GLY A 214 7.75 -8.15 -22.72
CA GLY A 214 7.88 -9.55 -23.09
C GLY A 214 7.60 -10.48 -21.89
N PRO A 215 7.21 -11.75 -22.14
CA PRO A 215 6.94 -12.68 -21.06
C PRO A 215 8.20 -13.08 -20.28
N VAL A 216 8.10 -13.16 -18.97
CA VAL A 216 9.17 -13.71 -18.10
C VAL A 216 9.03 -15.23 -18.05
N SER A 217 9.96 -15.92 -18.70
CA SER A 217 9.91 -17.40 -18.83
C SER A 217 10.07 -18.08 -17.47
N GLY A 218 9.20 -19.06 -17.19
CA GLY A 218 9.28 -19.88 -15.98
C GLY A 218 8.79 -19.19 -14.72
N ALA A 219 8.27 -17.95 -14.82
CA ALA A 219 7.65 -17.28 -13.69
C ALA A 219 6.35 -17.98 -13.26
N PRO A 220 6.04 -18.05 -11.96
CA PRO A 220 4.72 -18.42 -11.49
C PRO A 220 3.68 -17.37 -11.91
N MET A 221 2.40 -17.72 -11.82
CA MET A 221 1.29 -16.79 -12.07
C MET A 221 1.15 -15.84 -10.88
N LEU A 222 1.95 -14.77 -10.88
CA LEU A 222 1.94 -13.77 -9.84
C LEU A 222 0.73 -12.83 -9.99
N TYR A 223 0.25 -12.32 -8.87
CA TYR A 223 -0.87 -11.40 -8.75
C TYR A 223 -0.41 -10.01 -8.30
N LEU A 224 0.42 -9.95 -7.25
CA LEU A 224 1.10 -8.75 -6.78
C LEU A 224 2.61 -8.98 -6.79
N ILE A 225 3.38 -7.94 -7.06
CA ILE A 225 4.84 -8.02 -7.19
C ILE A 225 5.53 -6.81 -6.57
N ASP A 226 6.81 -7.01 -6.28
CA ASP A 226 7.77 -5.94 -6.03
C ASP A 226 9.17 -6.41 -6.45
N VAL A 227 10.14 -5.50 -6.49
CA VAL A 227 11.52 -5.80 -6.86
C VAL A 227 12.41 -5.67 -5.64
N LEU A 228 13.13 -6.76 -5.33
CA LEU A 228 14.09 -6.80 -4.24
C LEU A 228 15.31 -5.95 -4.58
N ASP A 229 15.77 -5.15 -3.64
CA ASP A 229 17.03 -4.44 -3.76
C ASP A 229 18.25 -5.40 -3.78
N ALA A 230 19.42 -4.87 -4.13
CA ALA A 230 20.64 -5.67 -4.20
C ALA A 230 21.05 -6.24 -2.83
N ALA A 231 20.67 -5.59 -1.71
CA ALA A 231 20.98 -6.06 -0.36
C ALA A 231 20.13 -7.30 0.01
N ALA A 232 18.92 -7.39 -0.52
CA ALA A 232 18.03 -8.54 -0.38
C ALA A 232 18.28 -9.63 -1.43
N GLY A 233 19.27 -9.44 -2.32
CA GLY A 233 19.67 -10.41 -3.35
C GLY A 233 19.17 -10.06 -4.74
N GLY A 234 18.36 -9.02 -4.91
CA GLY A 234 17.78 -8.61 -6.18
C GLY A 234 16.73 -9.58 -6.73
N GLY A 235 16.15 -9.24 -7.87
CA GLY A 235 15.12 -10.03 -8.54
C GLY A 235 13.71 -9.69 -8.06
N VAL A 236 12.72 -10.38 -8.60
CA VAL A 236 11.31 -10.13 -8.31
C VAL A 236 10.85 -10.96 -7.11
N VAL A 237 10.09 -10.36 -6.23
CA VAL A 237 9.27 -11.03 -5.21
C VAL A 237 7.80 -10.78 -5.53
N GLY A 238 6.93 -11.74 -5.22
CA GLY A 238 5.50 -11.54 -5.46
C GLY A 238 4.63 -12.61 -4.82
N ILE A 239 3.35 -12.40 -4.90
CA ILE A 239 2.32 -13.28 -4.34
C ILE A 239 1.41 -13.74 -5.48
N ASP A 240 1.12 -15.03 -5.56
CA ASP A 240 0.13 -15.57 -6.49
C ASP A 240 -1.30 -15.40 -5.95
N GLN A 241 -2.30 -15.68 -6.78
CA GLN A 241 -3.72 -15.60 -6.37
C GLN A 241 -4.09 -16.53 -5.20
N GLY A 242 -3.30 -17.55 -4.95
CA GLY A 242 -3.47 -18.46 -3.80
C GLY A 242 -2.79 -17.92 -2.52
N GLY A 243 -2.18 -16.76 -2.59
CA GLY A 243 -1.45 -16.15 -1.47
C GLY A 243 -0.03 -16.66 -1.26
N VAL A 244 0.48 -17.52 -2.15
CA VAL A 244 1.83 -18.07 -2.03
C VAL A 244 2.86 -17.01 -2.40
N VAL A 245 3.81 -16.78 -1.51
CA VAL A 245 4.96 -15.89 -1.76
C VAL A 245 5.98 -16.61 -2.63
N TRP A 246 6.43 -15.96 -3.69
CA TRP A 246 7.46 -16.42 -4.60
C TRP A 246 8.56 -15.38 -4.70
N ARG A 247 9.79 -15.82 -4.85
CA ARG A 247 10.91 -14.94 -5.18
C ARG A 247 11.73 -15.51 -6.31
N GLN A 248 12.21 -14.64 -7.18
CA GLN A 248 13.18 -14.98 -8.20
C GLN A 248 14.59 -14.88 -7.59
N GLU A 249 15.43 -15.88 -7.81
CA GLU A 249 16.83 -15.79 -7.43
C GLU A 249 17.59 -14.98 -8.47
N ALA A 250 18.24 -13.90 -8.02
CA ALA A 250 19.00 -13.01 -8.89
C ALA A 250 20.01 -13.78 -9.76
N GLY A 251 20.03 -13.47 -11.04
CA GLY A 251 20.96 -14.02 -12.03
C GLY A 251 20.74 -15.49 -12.42
N SER A 252 19.86 -16.23 -11.77
CA SER A 252 19.54 -17.62 -12.12
C SER A 252 18.25 -17.78 -12.90
N GLY A 253 17.32 -16.83 -12.73
CA GLY A 253 15.95 -16.93 -13.27
C GLY A 253 15.10 -18.04 -12.62
N THR A 254 15.63 -18.71 -11.59
CA THR A 254 14.90 -19.72 -10.81
C THR A 254 13.95 -19.06 -9.82
N TRP A 255 12.80 -19.71 -9.60
CA TRP A 255 11.82 -19.26 -8.63
C TRP A 255 11.78 -20.18 -7.41
N SER A 256 11.84 -19.59 -6.23
CA SER A 256 11.71 -20.28 -4.95
C SER A 256 10.36 -19.96 -4.33
N ARG A 257 9.72 -20.98 -3.76
CA ARG A 257 8.48 -20.83 -3.00
C ARG A 257 8.81 -20.45 -1.56
N GLY A 258 8.22 -19.36 -1.06
CA GLY A 258 8.21 -18.97 0.34
C GLY A 258 6.99 -19.50 1.09
N GLY A 259 6.52 -18.70 2.05
CA GLY A 259 5.30 -18.97 2.82
C GLY A 259 4.03 -18.53 2.09
N GLN A 260 3.02 -18.12 2.87
CA GLN A 260 1.68 -17.83 2.33
C GLN A 260 0.97 -16.76 3.17
N THR A 261 0.21 -15.87 2.49
CA THR A 261 -0.77 -14.97 3.11
C THR A 261 -2.05 -15.72 3.48
N GLU A 262 -2.95 -15.08 4.22
CA GLU A 262 -4.30 -15.59 4.46
C GLU A 262 -5.29 -14.94 3.50
N GLY A 263 -5.98 -15.77 2.71
CA GLY A 263 -6.94 -15.29 1.70
C GLY A 263 -6.26 -14.57 0.52
N ASN A 264 -7.05 -13.76 -0.18
CA ASN A 264 -6.55 -12.99 -1.32
C ASN A 264 -5.86 -11.72 -0.81
N PRO A 265 -4.58 -11.48 -1.17
CA PRO A 265 -3.92 -10.23 -0.82
C PRO A 265 -4.51 -9.07 -1.63
N GLU A 266 -4.63 -7.90 -1.00
CA GLU A 266 -5.11 -6.65 -1.63
C GLU A 266 -3.95 -5.78 -2.09
N ALA A 267 -2.91 -5.67 -1.24
CA ALA A 267 -1.69 -4.92 -1.51
C ALA A 267 -0.46 -5.67 -1.02
N PHE A 268 0.67 -5.37 -1.61
CA PHE A 268 1.95 -5.97 -1.31
C PHE A 268 3.07 -4.95 -1.52
N GLY A 269 4.15 -5.05 -0.77
CA GLY A 269 5.33 -4.22 -0.96
C GLY A 269 6.55 -4.80 -0.27
N PHE A 270 7.72 -4.50 -0.84
CA PHE A 270 9.02 -4.77 -0.26
C PHE A 270 9.55 -3.50 0.41
N VAL A 271 10.03 -3.64 1.64
CA VAL A 271 10.46 -2.48 2.43
C VAL A 271 11.92 -2.09 2.16
N GLY A 272 12.73 -2.98 1.65
CA GLY A 272 14.16 -2.72 1.47
C GLY A 272 14.99 -2.87 2.75
N GLY A 273 16.29 -2.65 2.62
CA GLY A 273 17.24 -2.70 3.73
C GLY A 273 17.98 -4.03 3.86
N SER A 274 18.71 -4.23 4.97
CA SER A 274 19.55 -5.41 5.17
C SER A 274 18.77 -6.70 5.49
N VAL A 275 17.51 -6.57 5.84
CA VAL A 275 16.56 -7.67 6.06
C VAL A 275 15.41 -7.49 5.08
N PRO A 276 15.05 -8.54 4.32
CA PRO A 276 14.05 -8.43 3.26
C PRO A 276 12.62 -8.43 3.82
N TRP A 277 12.23 -7.33 4.46
CA TRP A 277 10.88 -7.17 4.97
C TRP A 277 9.86 -7.04 3.85
N LEU A 278 8.78 -7.80 3.97
CA LEU A 278 7.60 -7.73 3.12
C LEU A 278 6.42 -7.18 3.92
N LEU A 279 5.63 -6.35 3.29
CA LEU A 279 4.33 -5.91 3.77
C LEU A 279 3.24 -6.55 2.91
N ALA A 280 2.15 -6.94 3.51
CA ALA A 280 0.96 -7.37 2.76
C ALA A 280 -0.31 -6.91 3.47
N ALA A 281 -1.36 -6.68 2.68
CA ALA A 281 -2.72 -6.55 3.19
C ALA A 281 -3.48 -7.83 2.82
N ASP A 282 -3.94 -8.59 3.84
CA ASP A 282 -4.64 -9.86 3.65
C ASP A 282 -5.83 -9.99 4.62
N GLN A 283 -6.45 -11.16 4.72
CA GLN A 283 -7.62 -11.35 5.60
C GLN A 283 -7.34 -11.07 7.07
N ARG A 284 -6.08 -11.05 7.51
CA ARG A 284 -5.69 -10.66 8.88
C ARG A 284 -5.61 -9.14 9.07
N GLY A 285 -5.57 -8.38 7.96
CA GLY A 285 -5.30 -6.95 7.91
C GLY A 285 -3.91 -6.65 7.35
N VAL A 286 -3.21 -5.65 7.88
CA VAL A 286 -1.84 -5.32 7.47
C VAL A 286 -0.86 -6.18 8.24
N VAL A 287 -0.01 -6.89 7.53
CA VAL A 287 0.94 -7.86 8.06
C VAL A 287 2.35 -7.63 7.52
N ALA A 288 3.38 -8.02 8.29
CA ALA A 288 4.78 -7.93 7.89
C ALA A 288 5.50 -9.28 8.08
N SER A 289 6.48 -9.56 7.22
CA SER A 289 7.30 -10.76 7.25
C SER A 289 8.75 -10.45 6.89
N ASP A 290 9.73 -11.05 7.59
CA ASP A 290 11.16 -10.96 7.29
C ASP A 290 11.76 -12.29 6.77
N ASP A 291 10.90 -13.28 6.51
CA ASP A 291 11.28 -14.62 6.10
C ASP A 291 10.52 -15.10 4.84
N PHE A 292 10.19 -14.15 3.95
CA PHE A 292 9.43 -14.41 2.72
C PHE A 292 8.09 -15.11 2.94
N GLY A 293 7.37 -14.68 3.99
CA GLY A 293 6.00 -15.13 4.26
C GLY A 293 5.88 -16.46 4.98
N LEU A 294 6.99 -17.04 5.49
CA LEU A 294 6.92 -18.25 6.32
C LEU A 294 6.24 -17.94 7.66
N THR A 295 6.53 -16.75 8.21
CA THR A 295 5.82 -16.21 9.37
C THR A 295 5.40 -14.76 9.11
N TRP A 296 4.27 -14.36 9.71
CA TRP A 296 3.71 -13.02 9.58
C TRP A 296 3.37 -12.42 10.93
N THR A 297 3.75 -11.18 11.13
CA THR A 297 3.35 -10.36 12.29
C THR A 297 2.21 -9.44 11.86
N VAL A 298 1.07 -9.49 12.58
CA VAL A 298 -0.06 -8.60 12.33
C VAL A 298 0.24 -7.23 12.93
N LEU A 299 0.28 -6.21 12.09
CA LEU A 299 0.48 -4.81 12.48
C LEU A 299 -0.84 -4.12 12.76
N VAL A 300 -1.83 -4.35 11.90
CA VAL A 300 -3.19 -3.86 12.03
C VAL A 300 -4.14 -5.01 11.75
N ALA A 301 -4.95 -5.36 12.73
CA ALA A 301 -5.91 -6.45 12.56
C ALA A 301 -7.09 -6.01 11.67
N ALA A 302 -7.51 -6.91 10.76
CA ALA A 302 -8.74 -6.74 10.02
C ALA A 302 -9.94 -6.69 10.97
N GLN A 303 -10.96 -5.93 10.62
CA GLN A 303 -12.21 -5.87 11.37
C GLN A 303 -13.18 -6.94 10.84
N ASN A 304 -13.73 -7.71 11.76
CA ASN A 304 -14.77 -8.71 11.50
C ASN A 304 -16.17 -8.09 11.43
#